data_b98f973f88df4c4d5198a855e2bff59f
#
_entry.id   b98f973f88df4c4d5198a855e2bff59f
#
_cell.length_a   1.000
_cell.length_b   1.000
_cell.length_c   1.000
_cell.angle_alpha   90.00
_cell.angle_beta   90.00
_cell.angle_gamma   90.00
#
_symmetry.space_group_name_H-M   'P 1'
#
loop_
_entity.id
_entity.type
_entity.pdbx_description
1 polymer ?
#
loop_
_entity_poly.entity_id
_entity_poly.type
_entity_poly.pdbx_seq_one_letter_code
_entity_poly.pdbx_strand_id
1 'polypeptide(L)'
;MLKISFEFRKGIFFIRLIGNLNNQNYKQEDKRLKNLIMENKFKYIVINTNYLEKVDLDGINYLIEIFYLTKMNESNLVICDKSSIFKRLLNNNIPSIKEEIEVL
;
A
#
# COMPACT_ATOMS: atom_id res chain seq x y z
N MET A 1 -2.68 7.48 -14.98
CA MET A 1 -2.03 6.18 -15.09
C MET A 1 -1.51 5.76 -13.72
N LEU A 2 -1.65 4.50 -13.38
CA LEU A 2 -1.13 3.95 -12.12
C LEU A 2 0.06 3.05 -12.43
N LYS A 3 1.15 3.27 -11.71
CA LYS A 3 2.30 2.39 -11.73
C LYS A 3 2.54 1.88 -10.32
N ILE A 4 2.77 0.57 -10.17
CA ILE A 4 3.10 -0.04 -8.88
C ILE A 4 4.54 -0.56 -8.96
N SER A 5 5.37 -0.12 -8.03
CA SER A 5 6.75 -0.55 -7.92
C SER A 5 6.91 -1.40 -6.67
N PHE A 6 7.67 -2.48 -6.78
CA PHE A 6 7.93 -3.41 -5.68
C PHE A 6 9.41 -3.47 -5.39
N GLU A 7 9.75 -3.54 -4.11
CA GLU A 7 11.12 -3.76 -3.67
C GLU A 7 11.12 -4.54 -2.37
N PHE A 8 11.88 -5.64 -2.32
CA PHE A 8 12.10 -6.37 -1.07
C PHE A 8 13.49 -6.03 -0.55
N ARG A 9 13.55 -5.42 0.63
CA ARG A 9 14.81 -4.93 1.17
C ARG A 9 14.86 -5.08 2.68
N LYS A 10 15.90 -5.70 3.19
CA LYS A 10 16.12 -5.89 4.64
C LYS A 10 14.94 -6.55 5.36
N GLY A 11 14.29 -7.51 4.69
CA GLY A 11 13.14 -8.21 5.27
C GLY A 11 11.81 -7.48 5.14
N ILE A 12 11.78 -6.32 4.48
CA ILE A 12 10.59 -5.51 4.31
C ILE A 12 10.20 -5.46 2.85
N PHE A 13 8.91 -5.69 2.57
CA PHE A 13 8.38 -5.59 1.22
C PHE A 13 7.75 -4.22 1.03
N PHE A 14 8.35 -3.43 0.14
CA PHE A 14 7.88 -2.08 -0.19
C PHE A 14 6.99 -2.14 -1.41
N ILE A 15 5.81 -1.55 -1.29
CA ILE A 15 4.87 -1.36 -2.40
C ILE A 15 4.70 0.14 -2.59
N ARG A 16 5.13 0.65 -3.73
CA ARG A 16 5.03 2.08 -4.05
C ARG A 16 3.97 2.29 -5.11
N LEU A 17 2.99 3.13 -4.80
CA LEU A 17 1.90 3.47 -5.71
C LEU A 17 2.21 4.84 -6.32
N ILE A 18 2.28 4.91 -7.64
CA ILE A 18 2.75 6.09 -8.36
C ILE A 18 1.69 6.54 -9.36
N GLY A 19 1.32 7.82 -9.30
CA GLY A 19 0.37 8.42 -10.23
C GLY A 19 -1.03 8.51 -9.68
N ASN A 20 -2.01 8.05 -10.45
CA ASN A 20 -3.43 8.17 -10.08
C ASN A 20 -4.01 6.81 -9.75
N LEU A 21 -4.76 6.74 -8.66
CA LEU A 21 -5.42 5.52 -8.23
C LEU A 21 -6.93 5.72 -8.31
N ASN A 22 -7.59 5.04 -9.25
CA ASN A 22 -9.03 5.14 -9.49
C ASN A 22 -9.61 3.83 -10.01
N ASN A 23 -10.92 3.79 -10.22
CA ASN A 23 -11.60 2.57 -10.65
C ASN A 23 -11.22 2.09 -12.06
N GLN A 24 -10.57 2.94 -12.85
CA GLN A 24 -10.17 2.56 -14.21
C GLN A 24 -8.82 1.88 -14.25
N ASN A 25 -7.91 2.23 -13.36
CA ASN A 25 -6.52 1.80 -13.48
C ASN A 25 -6.04 0.81 -12.43
N TYR A 26 -6.65 0.71 -11.24
CA TYR A 26 -6.18 -0.26 -10.27
C TYR A 26 -6.39 -1.71 -10.74
N LYS A 27 -7.41 -1.96 -11.55
CA LYS A 27 -7.77 -3.32 -12.00
C LYS A 27 -6.65 -4.01 -12.77
N GLN A 28 -5.82 -3.27 -13.47
CA GLN A 28 -4.72 -3.81 -14.24
C GLN A 28 -3.64 -4.44 -13.35
N GLU A 29 -3.44 -3.88 -12.16
CA GLU A 29 -2.39 -4.32 -11.25
C GLU A 29 -2.93 -5.16 -10.07
N ASP A 30 -4.24 -5.17 -9.88
CA ASP A 30 -4.88 -5.75 -8.71
C ASP A 30 -4.53 -7.23 -8.50
N LYS A 31 -4.69 -8.03 -9.54
CA LYS A 31 -4.44 -9.47 -9.46
C LYS A 31 -2.97 -9.75 -9.11
N ARG A 32 -2.06 -9.04 -9.74
CA ARG A 32 -0.63 -9.21 -9.50
C ARG A 32 -0.26 -8.85 -8.06
N LEU A 33 -0.76 -7.72 -7.58
CA LEU A 33 -0.50 -7.26 -6.22
C LEU A 33 -1.07 -8.22 -5.18
N LYS A 34 -2.31 -8.62 -5.34
CA LYS A 34 -2.96 -9.56 -4.42
C LYS A 34 -2.24 -10.91 -4.39
N ASN A 35 -1.86 -11.43 -5.55
CA ASN A 35 -1.13 -12.69 -5.62
C ASN A 35 0.22 -12.60 -4.92
N LEU A 36 0.97 -11.51 -5.11
CA LEU A 36 2.25 -11.31 -4.43
C LEU A 36 2.09 -11.33 -2.92
N ILE A 37 1.09 -10.63 -2.39
CA ILE A 37 0.84 -10.59 -0.96
C ILE A 37 0.46 -11.96 -0.42
N MET A 38 -0.43 -12.67 -1.12
CA MET A 38 -0.96 -13.95 -0.65
C MET A 38 0.06 -15.08 -0.75
N GLU A 39 0.88 -15.09 -1.80
CA GLU A 39 1.79 -16.20 -2.07
C GLU A 39 3.07 -16.16 -1.23
N ASN A 40 3.51 -14.99 -0.80
CA ASN A 40 4.84 -14.83 -0.21
C ASN A 40 4.84 -14.68 1.31
N LYS A 41 3.73 -14.43 1.94
CA LYS A 41 3.60 -14.27 3.41
C LYS A 41 4.68 -13.34 3.99
N PHE A 42 4.79 -12.15 3.45
CA PHE A 42 5.73 -11.16 3.95
C PHE A 42 5.43 -10.82 5.42
N LYS A 43 6.47 -10.81 6.26
CA LYS A 43 6.30 -10.43 7.65
C LYS A 43 6.03 -8.94 7.82
N TYR A 44 6.71 -8.11 7.01
CA TYR A 44 6.57 -6.65 7.04
C TYR A 44 6.29 -6.12 5.65
N ILE A 45 5.26 -5.29 5.53
CA ILE A 45 4.87 -4.64 4.28
C ILE A 45 4.74 -3.15 4.53
N VAL A 46 5.39 -2.34 3.70
CA VAL A 46 5.23 -0.88 3.68
C VAL A 46 4.53 -0.50 2.39
N ILE A 47 3.37 0.15 2.50
CA ILE A 47 2.68 0.71 1.35
C ILE A 47 2.95 2.21 1.32
N ASN A 48 3.63 2.66 0.27
CA ASN A 48 4.03 4.04 0.10
C ASN A 48 3.05 4.75 -0.84
N THR A 49 2.32 5.72 -0.30
CA THR A 49 1.33 6.51 -1.03
C THR A 49 1.84 7.91 -1.38
N ASN A 50 3.09 8.24 -1.05
CA ASN A 50 3.64 9.57 -1.26
C ASN A 50 3.73 9.98 -2.73
N TYR A 51 3.75 9.02 -3.64
CA TYR A 51 3.85 9.27 -5.08
C TYR A 51 2.50 9.28 -5.79
N LEU A 52 1.39 9.14 -5.05
CA LEU A 52 0.07 9.28 -5.61
C LEU A 52 -0.27 10.76 -5.80
N GLU A 53 -0.74 11.09 -6.99
CA GLU A 53 -1.16 12.46 -7.33
C GLU A 53 -2.64 12.65 -7.07
N LYS A 54 -3.47 11.69 -7.49
CA LYS A 54 -4.92 11.74 -7.32
C LYS A 54 -5.45 10.37 -6.93
N VAL A 55 -6.40 10.37 -6.00
CA VAL A 55 -7.09 9.15 -5.56
C VAL A 55 -8.57 9.45 -5.45
N ASP A 56 -9.41 8.67 -6.10
CA ASP A 56 -10.86 8.78 -5.95
C ASP A 56 -11.37 7.82 -4.87
N LEU A 57 -12.68 7.82 -4.64
CA LEU A 57 -13.29 6.97 -3.63
C LEU A 57 -13.04 5.48 -3.90
N ASP A 58 -13.11 5.07 -5.17
CA ASP A 58 -12.85 3.68 -5.53
C ASP A 58 -11.39 3.31 -5.27
N GLY A 59 -10.47 4.24 -5.49
CA GLY A 59 -9.07 4.04 -5.14
C GLY A 59 -8.86 3.87 -3.64
N ILE A 60 -9.55 4.66 -2.83
CA ILE A 60 -9.50 4.51 -1.37
C ILE A 60 -10.04 3.15 -0.95
N ASN A 61 -11.17 2.73 -1.51
CA ASN A 61 -11.75 1.43 -1.21
C ASN A 61 -10.80 0.28 -1.61
N TYR A 62 -10.11 0.43 -2.73
CA TYR A 62 -9.11 -0.54 -3.14
C TYR A 62 -7.97 -0.67 -2.12
N LEU A 63 -7.48 0.46 -1.60
CA LEU A 63 -6.45 0.44 -0.57
C LEU A 63 -6.94 -0.25 0.70
N ILE A 64 -8.19 0.00 1.08
CA ILE A 64 -8.80 -0.68 2.24
C ILE A 64 -8.81 -2.20 2.02
N GLU A 65 -9.15 -2.67 0.83
CA GLU A 65 -9.11 -4.10 0.52
C GLU A 65 -7.71 -4.68 0.66
N ILE A 66 -6.70 -3.97 0.17
CA ILE A 66 -5.31 -4.41 0.28
C ILE A 66 -4.89 -4.48 1.75
N PHE A 67 -5.30 -3.54 2.56
CA PHE A 67 -4.99 -3.54 4.00
C PHE A 67 -5.62 -4.74 4.71
N TYR A 68 -6.87 -5.05 4.41
CA TYR A 68 -7.51 -6.25 4.96
C TYR A 68 -6.78 -7.51 4.53
N LEU A 69 -6.35 -7.58 3.28
CA LEU A 69 -5.65 -8.73 2.75
C LEU A 69 -4.31 -8.94 3.48
N THR A 70 -3.55 -7.89 3.71
CA THR A 70 -2.28 -7.99 4.45
C THR A 70 -2.53 -8.46 5.88
N LYS A 71 -3.56 -7.95 6.52
CA LYS A 71 -3.92 -8.35 7.87
C LYS A 71 -4.35 -9.82 7.94
N MET A 72 -5.18 -10.26 7.00
CA MET A 72 -5.60 -11.67 6.93
C MET A 72 -4.43 -12.60 6.70
N ASN A 73 -3.41 -12.13 6.00
CA ASN A 73 -2.20 -12.89 5.72
C ASN A 73 -1.15 -12.77 6.84
N GLU A 74 -1.53 -12.16 7.96
CA GLU A 74 -0.69 -11.99 9.16
C GLU A 74 0.57 -11.15 8.91
N SER A 75 0.53 -10.26 7.94
CA SER A 75 1.61 -9.31 7.69
C SER A 75 1.47 -8.08 8.57
N ASN A 76 2.60 -7.53 9.03
CA ASN A 76 2.63 -6.25 9.72
C ASN A 76 2.68 -5.14 8.67
N LEU A 77 1.62 -4.35 8.60
CA LEU A 77 1.48 -3.28 7.62
C LEU A 77 1.87 -1.94 8.20
N VAL A 78 2.64 -1.17 7.45
CA VAL A 78 2.96 0.23 7.75
C VAL A 78 2.61 1.07 6.52
N ILE A 79 1.95 2.21 6.74
CA ILE A 79 1.65 3.15 5.67
C ILE A 79 2.73 4.23 5.65
N CYS A 80 3.34 4.45 4.48
CA CYS A 80 4.25 5.56 4.27
C CYS A 80 3.45 6.70 3.60
N ASP A 81 3.15 7.74 4.36
CA ASP A 81 2.28 8.84 3.93
C ASP A 81 2.63 10.13 4.66
N LYS A 82 3.30 11.06 3.98
CA LYS A 82 3.69 12.35 4.54
C LYS A 82 2.50 13.20 4.96
N SER A 83 1.42 13.14 4.19
CA SER A 83 0.25 14.00 4.40
C SER A 83 -0.62 13.56 5.56
N SER A 84 -0.49 12.32 5.99
CA SER A 84 -1.36 11.66 6.98
C SER A 84 -2.83 11.58 6.55
N ILE A 85 -3.13 11.87 5.29
CA ILE A 85 -4.49 11.82 4.76
C ILE A 85 -5.01 10.38 4.77
N PHE A 86 -4.22 9.45 4.27
CA PHE A 86 -4.62 8.05 4.21
C PHE A 86 -4.73 7.43 5.60
N LYS A 87 -3.86 7.81 6.51
CA LYS A 87 -3.94 7.36 7.90
C LYS A 87 -5.28 7.76 8.52
N ARG A 88 -5.73 8.99 8.29
CA ARG A 88 -7.01 9.49 8.83
C ARG A 88 -8.20 8.84 8.17
N LEU A 89 -8.13 8.59 6.85
CA LEU A 89 -9.24 8.01 6.09
C LEU A 89 -9.41 6.53 6.37
N LEU A 90 -8.33 5.81 6.63
CA LEU A 90 -8.35 4.35 6.65
C LEU A 90 -8.53 3.75 8.02
N ASN A 91 -7.78 4.19 9.00
CA ASN A 91 -7.95 3.75 10.40
C ASN A 91 -6.76 4.19 11.22
N ASN A 92 -7.01 4.60 12.45
CA ASN A 92 -5.95 5.05 13.36
C ASN A 92 -5.06 3.93 13.89
N ASN A 93 -5.41 2.66 13.64
CA ASN A 93 -4.66 1.53 14.17
C ASN A 93 -3.51 1.06 13.29
N ILE A 94 -3.36 1.62 12.10
CA ILE A 94 -2.27 1.24 11.20
C ILE A 94 -1.08 2.18 11.44
N PRO A 95 0.10 1.63 11.80
CA PRO A 95 1.29 2.46 11.97
C PRO A 95 1.62 3.22 10.70
N SER A 96 2.09 4.44 10.84
CA SER A 96 2.45 5.26 9.69
C SER A 96 3.81 5.90 9.88
N ILE A 97 4.51 6.09 8.76
CA ILE A 97 5.79 6.78 8.66
C ILE A 97 5.68 7.82 7.56
N LYS A 98 6.59 8.79 7.57
CA LYS A 98 6.62 9.82 6.53
C LYS A 98 7.50 9.44 5.36
N GLU A 99 8.60 8.77 5.63
CA GLU A 99 9.59 8.35 4.62
C GLU A 99 10.00 6.91 4.86
N GLU A 100 10.31 6.18 3.78
CA GLU A 100 10.71 4.78 3.88
C GLU A 100 11.96 4.55 4.71
N ILE A 101 12.87 5.52 4.76
CA ILE A 101 14.10 5.42 5.54
C ILE A 101 13.83 5.21 7.03
N GLU A 102 12.67 5.59 7.52
CA GLU A 102 12.33 5.46 8.94
C GLU A 102 12.24 4.00 9.41
N VAL A 103 12.04 3.05 8.49
CA VAL A 103 11.98 1.62 8.80
C VAL A 103 13.21 0.86 8.34
N LEU A 104 14.14 1.52 7.69
CA LEU A 104 15.40 0.94 7.25
C LEU A 104 16.51 1.26 8.22
#